data_1aca40fc4ced919f20fc4a2d70f49e1b
#
_entry.id   1aca40fc4ced919f20fc4a2d70f49e1b
#
_cell.length_a   1.000
_cell.length_b   1.000
_cell.length_c   1.000
_cell.angle_alpha   90.00
_cell.angle_beta   90.00
_cell.angle_gamma   90.00
#
_symmetry.space_group_name_H-M   'P 1'
#
loop_
_entity.id
_entity.type
_entity.pdbx_description
1 polymer ?
#
loop_
_entity_poly.entity_id
_entity_poly.type
_entity_poly.pdbx_seq_one_letter_code
_entity_poly.pdbx_strand_id
1 'polypeptide(L)'
;MTEIEKARKLFVSCRLKEAKPLLEELAGAGDSDALYMLAMMTYDVDIAIELLAKSAAKGNAGAKLMRLALMADASEETIAEAEKSIIPEIEKGAEEDPVLADALGTFYLVYRKKHEGWTEKGMALLSMAEQKEYWKASIHLGSAFNELRENPLGDADRFNPGEAIIHFSFAAVKGAPEAEYFMGFLVYRGLGTKQDQKAAIQLWKKAAASGYMTAALTLGFVLSFSKNEKEKKDGFKYTKMAAESGDPTAEGNLANCYYYGTGTRKDRRLARLYYKKAAEKGMESSAMQLGVMYHEDGKDDKAFEIFRKSAENGYPASMGWLAACYENGYGTERNREMAKFWLTRAADLGDEDAKKALSIISGNG
;
A
#
# COMPACT_ATOMS: atom_id res chain seq x y z
N MET A 1 15.14 33.90 -9.61
CA MET A 1 14.59 32.61 -9.18
C MET A 1 14.55 31.73 -10.42
N THR A 2 15.30 30.66 -10.43
CA THR A 2 15.31 29.66 -11.52
C THR A 2 13.98 28.88 -11.54
N GLU A 3 13.68 28.18 -12.63
CA GLU A 3 12.45 27.35 -12.70
C GLU A 3 12.46 26.23 -11.65
N ILE A 4 13.64 25.63 -11.36
CA ILE A 4 13.73 24.61 -10.30
C ILE A 4 13.52 25.20 -8.91
N GLU A 5 14.02 26.40 -8.61
CA GLU A 5 13.75 27.08 -7.32
C GLU A 5 12.27 27.39 -7.17
N LYS A 6 11.59 27.80 -8.25
CA LYS A 6 10.15 28.03 -8.28
C LYS A 6 9.37 26.74 -8.04
N ALA A 7 9.72 25.66 -8.76
CA ALA A 7 9.11 24.34 -8.60
C ALA A 7 9.30 23.82 -7.16
N ARG A 8 10.52 23.95 -6.62
CA ARG A 8 10.85 23.55 -5.23
C ARG A 8 10.03 24.31 -4.19
N LYS A 9 9.87 25.62 -4.34
CA LYS A 9 9.04 26.44 -3.44
C LYS A 9 7.59 25.97 -3.44
N LEU A 10 7.03 25.67 -4.62
CA LEU A 10 5.67 25.14 -4.76
C LEU A 10 5.56 23.76 -4.11
N PHE A 11 6.54 22.89 -4.33
CA PHE A 11 6.59 21.56 -3.77
C PHE A 11 6.66 21.59 -2.23
N VAL A 12 7.60 22.34 -1.64
CA VAL A 12 7.74 22.45 -0.18
C VAL A 12 6.48 22.99 0.49
N SER A 13 5.78 23.93 -0.15
CA SER A 13 4.50 24.48 0.33
C SER A 13 3.27 23.63 0.01
N CYS A 14 3.43 22.41 -0.49
CA CYS A 14 2.36 21.49 -0.87
C CYS A 14 1.43 21.97 -1.99
N ARG A 15 1.87 22.92 -2.82
CA ARG A 15 1.13 23.36 -4.04
C ARG A 15 1.39 22.38 -5.19
N LEU A 16 1.05 21.10 -4.97
CA LEU A 16 1.50 19.98 -5.81
C LEU A 16 0.95 20.05 -7.24
N LYS A 17 -0.29 20.53 -7.41
CA LYS A 17 -0.90 20.70 -8.75
C LYS A 17 -0.16 21.72 -9.62
N GLU A 18 0.43 22.73 -8.99
CA GLU A 18 1.20 23.76 -9.67
C GLU A 18 2.68 23.37 -9.84
N ALA A 19 3.23 22.63 -8.87
CA ALA A 19 4.60 22.13 -8.92
C ALA A 19 4.76 21.05 -10.00
N LYS A 20 3.81 20.13 -10.12
CA LYS A 20 3.92 18.91 -10.92
C LYS A 20 4.30 19.18 -12.39
N PRO A 21 3.60 20.04 -13.18
CA PRO A 21 3.96 20.26 -14.57
C PRO A 21 5.36 20.84 -14.75
N LEU A 22 5.81 21.74 -13.86
CA LEU A 22 7.17 22.28 -13.87
C LEU A 22 8.21 21.20 -13.58
N LEU A 23 7.92 20.35 -12.61
CA LEU A 23 8.81 19.24 -12.23
C LEU A 23 8.89 18.18 -13.33
N GLU A 24 7.79 17.87 -14.02
CA GLU A 24 7.77 16.93 -15.15
C GLU A 24 8.62 17.43 -16.32
N GLU A 25 8.55 18.72 -16.64
CA GLU A 25 9.37 19.35 -17.67
C GLU A 25 10.88 19.30 -17.31
N LEU A 26 11.24 19.73 -16.09
CA LEU A 26 12.61 19.73 -15.59
C LEU A 26 13.19 18.31 -15.47
N ALA A 27 12.40 17.35 -14.99
CA ALA A 27 12.83 15.95 -14.92
C ALA A 27 13.01 15.35 -16.32
N GLY A 28 12.18 15.72 -17.29
CA GLY A 28 12.37 15.37 -18.70
C GLY A 28 13.67 15.91 -19.28
N ALA A 29 14.12 17.08 -18.84
CA ALA A 29 15.43 17.64 -19.14
C ALA A 29 16.56 17.03 -18.33
N GLY A 30 16.24 16.16 -17.37
CA GLY A 30 17.19 15.41 -16.56
C GLY A 30 17.65 16.13 -15.29
N ASP A 31 16.89 17.10 -14.78
CA ASP A 31 17.18 17.72 -13.49
C ASP A 31 17.02 16.73 -12.35
N SER A 32 18.05 16.61 -11.49
CA SER A 32 18.07 15.62 -10.40
C SER A 32 17.12 15.96 -9.26
N ASP A 33 16.97 17.23 -8.94
CA ASP A 33 16.09 17.67 -7.86
C ASP A 33 14.61 17.53 -8.27
N ALA A 34 14.30 17.80 -9.54
CA ALA A 34 12.97 17.58 -10.09
C ALA A 34 12.58 16.09 -10.07
N LEU A 35 13.50 15.20 -10.44
CA LEU A 35 13.30 13.74 -10.34
C LEU A 35 13.03 13.31 -8.90
N TYR A 36 13.79 13.83 -7.93
CA TYR A 36 13.57 13.56 -6.50
C TYR A 36 12.20 14.04 -6.05
N MET A 37 11.84 15.29 -6.35
CA MET A 37 10.55 15.85 -5.93
C MET A 37 9.36 15.13 -6.56
N LEU A 38 9.46 14.69 -7.82
CA LEU A 38 8.43 13.83 -8.45
C LEU A 38 8.31 12.48 -7.76
N ALA A 39 9.43 11.88 -7.35
CA ALA A 39 9.40 10.63 -6.57
C ALA A 39 8.63 10.81 -5.25
N MET A 40 8.81 11.95 -4.57
CA MET A 40 8.09 12.25 -3.32
C MET A 40 6.59 12.56 -3.54
N MET A 41 6.18 12.86 -4.78
CA MET A 41 4.80 13.14 -5.14
C MET A 41 4.05 11.91 -5.67
N THR A 42 4.74 10.87 -6.08
CA THR A 42 4.09 9.63 -6.55
C THR A 42 3.69 8.75 -5.36
N TYR A 43 2.58 8.03 -5.53
CA TYR A 43 2.07 7.06 -4.55
C TYR A 43 2.37 5.62 -4.95
N ASP A 44 2.98 5.44 -6.12
CA ASP A 44 3.47 4.15 -6.60
C ASP A 44 4.92 4.00 -6.16
N VAL A 45 5.18 3.03 -5.30
CA VAL A 45 6.50 2.81 -4.69
C VAL A 45 7.53 2.40 -5.73
N ASP A 46 7.16 1.60 -6.72
CA ASP A 46 8.08 1.15 -7.78
C ASP A 46 8.50 2.32 -8.66
N ILE A 47 7.54 3.19 -9.03
CA ILE A 47 7.83 4.43 -9.78
C ILE A 47 8.68 5.38 -8.92
N ALA A 48 8.40 5.50 -7.61
CA ALA A 48 9.21 6.32 -6.72
C ALA A 48 10.66 5.84 -6.67
N ILE A 49 10.89 4.54 -6.51
CA ILE A 49 12.23 3.93 -6.47
C ILE A 49 12.97 4.16 -7.80
N GLU A 50 12.28 4.04 -8.94
CA GLU A 50 12.87 4.29 -10.26
C GLU A 50 13.29 5.76 -10.43
N LEU A 51 12.43 6.71 -10.07
CA LEU A 51 12.74 8.15 -10.11
C LEU A 51 13.91 8.50 -9.18
N LEU A 52 13.92 7.95 -7.96
CA LEU A 52 15.03 8.13 -7.02
C LEU A 52 16.31 7.53 -7.53
N ALA A 53 16.27 6.38 -8.20
CA ALA A 53 17.46 5.79 -8.82
C ALA A 53 18.04 6.69 -9.91
N LYS A 54 17.18 7.27 -10.76
CA LYS A 54 17.59 8.25 -11.80
C LYS A 54 18.18 9.52 -11.20
N SER A 55 17.57 10.05 -10.13
CA SER A 55 18.05 11.22 -9.40
C SER A 55 19.41 10.95 -8.72
N ALA A 56 19.53 9.81 -8.03
CA ALA A 56 20.77 9.37 -7.36
C ALA A 56 21.94 9.18 -8.33
N ALA A 57 21.69 8.63 -9.52
CA ALA A 57 22.69 8.47 -10.57
C ALA A 57 23.25 9.82 -11.07
N LYS A 58 22.52 10.90 -10.88
CA LYS A 58 22.93 12.29 -11.19
C LYS A 58 23.56 13.01 -10.00
N GLY A 59 23.83 12.31 -8.90
CA GLY A 59 24.53 12.81 -7.74
C GLY A 59 23.65 13.33 -6.60
N ASN A 60 22.30 13.28 -6.69
CA ASN A 60 21.44 13.74 -5.61
C ASN A 60 21.57 12.83 -4.38
N ALA A 61 22.18 13.36 -3.32
CA ALA A 61 22.46 12.62 -2.09
C ALA A 61 21.16 12.26 -1.32
N GLY A 62 20.19 13.18 -1.27
CA GLY A 62 18.87 12.92 -0.66
C GLY A 62 18.14 11.76 -1.34
N ALA A 63 18.22 11.67 -2.68
CA ALA A 63 17.63 10.57 -3.43
C ALA A 63 18.29 9.22 -3.12
N LYS A 64 19.59 9.18 -2.88
CA LYS A 64 20.30 7.97 -2.46
C LYS A 64 19.74 7.45 -1.13
N LEU A 65 19.63 8.32 -0.10
CA LEU A 65 19.11 7.94 1.21
C LEU A 65 17.61 7.58 1.17
N MET A 66 16.80 8.38 0.50
CA MET A 66 15.36 8.11 0.43
C MET A 66 15.07 6.81 -0.31
N ARG A 67 15.82 6.48 -1.35
CA ARG A 67 15.71 5.19 -2.04
C ARG A 67 16.01 4.02 -1.10
N LEU A 68 17.08 4.10 -0.30
CA LEU A 68 17.40 3.09 0.70
C LEU A 68 16.30 2.98 1.76
N ALA A 69 15.76 4.11 2.21
CA ALA A 69 14.67 4.14 3.19
C ALA A 69 13.38 3.48 2.65
N LEU A 70 13.03 3.71 1.38
CA LEU A 70 11.85 3.09 0.77
C LEU A 70 12.00 1.58 0.54
N MET A 71 13.21 1.12 0.22
CA MET A 71 13.48 -0.32 0.06
C MET A 71 13.51 -1.04 1.40
N ALA A 72 13.92 -0.37 2.49
CA ALA A 72 13.98 -0.84 3.88
C ALA A 72 14.77 -2.15 4.13
N ASP A 73 15.47 -2.67 3.11
CA ASP A 73 16.18 -3.95 3.12
C ASP A 73 17.69 -3.83 2.82
N ALA A 74 18.24 -2.62 2.95
CA ALA A 74 19.64 -2.40 2.67
C ALA A 74 20.57 -3.27 3.54
N SER A 75 21.59 -3.85 2.91
CA SER A 75 22.63 -4.63 3.62
C SER A 75 23.40 -3.76 4.61
N GLU A 76 24.03 -4.37 5.60
CA GLU A 76 24.91 -3.65 6.55
C GLU A 76 26.04 -2.91 5.85
N GLU A 77 26.60 -3.50 4.81
CA GLU A 77 27.65 -2.89 3.99
C GLU A 77 27.14 -1.61 3.29
N THR A 78 25.94 -1.66 2.72
CA THR A 78 25.30 -0.50 2.07
C THR A 78 25.02 0.63 3.06
N ILE A 79 24.58 0.28 4.29
CA ILE A 79 24.33 1.26 5.35
C ILE A 79 25.65 1.89 5.81
N ALA A 80 26.72 1.09 6.02
CA ALA A 80 28.02 1.58 6.41
C ALA A 80 28.67 2.48 5.31
N GLU A 81 28.44 2.18 4.03
CA GLU A 81 28.84 3.06 2.94
C GLU A 81 28.09 4.40 2.96
N ALA A 82 26.79 4.38 3.22
CA ALA A 82 25.97 5.59 3.36
C ALA A 82 26.45 6.45 4.55
N GLU A 83 26.77 5.84 5.69
CA GLU A 83 27.32 6.53 6.87
C GLU A 83 28.67 7.21 6.55
N LYS A 84 29.49 6.57 5.77
CA LYS A 84 30.83 7.08 5.45
C LYS A 84 30.83 8.18 4.39
N SER A 85 29.95 8.08 3.39
CA SER A 85 30.05 8.91 2.19
C SER A 85 28.87 9.84 1.95
N ILE A 86 27.63 9.42 2.29
CA ILE A 86 26.41 10.17 1.94
C ILE A 86 25.95 11.03 3.12
N ILE A 87 25.86 10.46 4.32
CA ILE A 87 25.36 11.16 5.50
C ILE A 87 26.14 12.43 5.81
N PRO A 88 27.49 12.45 5.84
CA PRO A 88 28.25 13.67 6.12
C PRO A 88 28.06 14.79 5.09
N GLU A 89 27.71 14.44 3.84
CA GLU A 89 27.37 15.40 2.79
C GLU A 89 26.01 16.06 3.09
N ILE A 90 25.01 15.25 3.47
CA ILE A 90 23.66 15.72 3.73
C ILE A 90 23.60 16.50 5.04
N GLU A 91 24.27 16.07 6.11
CA GLU A 91 24.25 16.75 7.42
C GLU A 91 24.63 18.24 7.30
N LYS A 92 25.57 18.57 6.39
CA LYS A 92 25.98 19.96 6.15
C LYS A 92 24.88 20.85 5.60
N GLY A 93 23.93 20.27 4.84
CA GLY A 93 22.82 21.00 4.22
C GLY A 93 21.49 20.85 4.95
N ALA A 94 21.34 19.83 5.78
CA ALA A 94 20.07 19.47 6.41
C ALA A 94 19.52 20.54 7.36
N GLU A 95 20.40 21.33 8.00
CA GLU A 95 19.97 22.44 8.86
C GLU A 95 19.23 23.53 8.07
N GLU A 96 19.59 23.76 6.82
CA GLU A 96 19.01 24.79 5.98
C GLU A 96 17.90 24.27 5.08
N ASP A 97 18.07 23.05 4.57
CA ASP A 97 17.18 22.42 3.60
C ASP A 97 16.24 21.38 4.23
N PRO A 98 14.93 21.69 4.32
CA PRO A 98 13.97 20.77 4.94
C PRO A 98 13.77 19.46 4.15
N VAL A 99 14.09 19.47 2.86
CA VAL A 99 13.99 18.26 2.01
C VAL A 99 15.13 17.29 2.32
N LEU A 100 16.34 17.81 2.54
CA LEU A 100 17.47 16.99 2.98
C LEU A 100 17.31 16.51 4.42
N ALA A 101 16.78 17.37 5.32
CA ALA A 101 16.48 16.99 6.69
C ALA A 101 15.47 15.85 6.76
N ASP A 102 14.42 15.90 5.93
CA ASP A 102 13.42 14.83 5.83
C ASP A 102 14.02 13.52 5.31
N ALA A 103 14.83 13.58 4.26
CA ALA A 103 15.48 12.40 3.70
C ALA A 103 16.40 11.70 4.72
N LEU A 104 17.21 12.47 5.44
CA LEU A 104 18.12 11.96 6.46
C LEU A 104 17.36 11.45 7.68
N GLY A 105 16.35 12.21 8.13
CA GLY A 105 15.50 11.84 9.26
C GLY A 105 14.74 10.54 9.01
N THR A 106 14.16 10.39 7.82
CA THR A 106 13.48 9.17 7.38
C THR A 106 14.45 7.98 7.35
N PHE A 107 15.63 8.14 6.78
CA PHE A 107 16.65 7.10 6.76
C PHE A 107 17.03 6.65 8.17
N TYR A 108 17.29 7.57 9.10
CA TYR A 108 17.59 7.22 10.49
C TYR A 108 16.44 6.45 11.17
N LEU A 109 15.18 6.83 10.93
CA LEU A 109 14.05 6.12 11.51
C LEU A 109 13.84 4.72 10.93
N VAL A 110 14.05 4.53 9.63
CA VAL A 110 13.94 3.20 8.99
C VAL A 110 14.98 2.24 9.55
N TYR A 111 16.22 2.71 9.69
CA TYR A 111 17.33 1.89 10.15
C TYR A 111 17.67 2.05 11.65
N ARG A 112 16.75 2.61 12.46
CA ARG A 112 16.93 2.95 13.89
C ARG A 112 17.44 1.80 14.77
N LYS A 113 17.15 0.55 14.40
CA LYS A 113 17.61 -0.64 15.15
C LYS A 113 19.10 -0.94 14.96
N LYS A 114 19.76 -0.28 14.01
CA LYS A 114 21.18 -0.50 13.71
C LYS A 114 22.11 0.29 14.63
N HIS A 115 21.68 1.49 15.07
CA HIS A 115 22.50 2.37 15.89
C HIS A 115 21.68 3.06 16.98
N GLU A 116 22.23 3.09 18.19
CA GLU A 116 21.68 3.85 19.30
C GLU A 116 21.66 5.36 18.97
N GLY A 117 20.58 6.03 19.32
CA GLY A 117 20.39 7.47 19.08
C GLY A 117 19.87 7.85 17.69
N TRP A 118 19.76 6.91 16.74
CA TRP A 118 19.21 7.21 15.42
C TRP A 118 17.73 7.58 15.45
N THR A 119 16.99 7.06 16.40
CA THR A 119 15.59 7.44 16.58
C THR A 119 15.45 8.93 16.94
N GLU A 120 16.22 9.38 17.94
CA GLU A 120 16.22 10.77 18.42
C GLU A 120 16.70 11.72 17.31
N LYS A 121 17.78 11.38 16.62
CA LYS A 121 18.28 12.15 15.46
C LYS A 121 17.23 12.24 14.35
N GLY A 122 16.61 11.12 13.99
CA GLY A 122 15.58 11.08 12.97
C GLY A 122 14.39 11.95 13.31
N MET A 123 13.86 11.83 14.52
CA MET A 123 12.74 12.65 15.01
C MET A 123 13.09 14.14 15.03
N ALA A 124 14.29 14.51 15.47
CA ALA A 124 14.74 15.91 15.52
C ALA A 124 14.82 16.52 14.10
N LEU A 125 15.39 15.80 13.14
CA LEU A 125 15.49 16.25 11.74
C LEU A 125 14.12 16.41 11.08
N LEU A 126 13.21 15.45 11.27
CA LEU A 126 11.85 15.57 10.74
C LEU A 126 11.08 16.72 11.39
N SER A 127 11.24 16.93 12.71
CA SER A 127 10.61 18.07 13.41
C SER A 127 11.14 19.41 12.89
N MET A 128 12.45 19.51 12.62
CA MET A 128 13.05 20.70 12.02
C MET A 128 12.51 20.94 10.60
N ALA A 129 12.37 19.90 9.79
CA ALA A 129 11.79 20.01 8.45
C ALA A 129 10.32 20.42 8.49
N GLU A 130 9.53 19.91 9.45
CA GLU A 130 8.15 20.33 9.68
C GLU A 130 8.04 21.80 10.11
N GLN A 131 8.91 22.26 11.01
CA GLN A 131 8.98 23.68 11.43
C GLN A 131 9.29 24.61 10.24
N LYS A 132 10.02 24.13 9.24
CA LYS A 132 10.23 24.82 7.95
C LYS A 132 9.09 24.59 6.96
N GLU A 133 7.95 24.17 7.46
CA GLU A 133 6.71 23.99 6.71
C GLU A 133 6.75 22.91 5.60
N TYR A 134 7.70 21.97 5.62
CA TYR A 134 7.74 20.89 4.68
C TYR A 134 6.69 19.82 5.00
N TRP A 135 5.67 19.74 4.17
CA TRP A 135 4.49 18.89 4.38
C TRP A 135 4.79 17.39 4.48
N LYS A 136 5.82 16.90 3.76
CA LYS A 136 6.18 15.48 3.75
C LYS A 136 6.76 15.05 5.09
N ALA A 137 7.55 15.90 5.73
CA ALA A 137 8.09 15.65 7.07
C ALA A 137 6.97 15.45 8.11
N SER A 138 5.87 16.21 8.00
CA SER A 138 4.69 16.01 8.86
C SER A 138 4.04 14.64 8.62
N ILE A 139 4.04 14.12 7.39
CA ILE A 139 3.56 12.77 7.10
C ILE A 139 4.49 11.72 7.72
N HIS A 140 5.80 11.89 7.58
CA HIS A 140 6.77 10.95 8.14
C HIS A 140 6.74 10.95 9.67
N LEU A 141 6.59 12.12 10.32
CA LEU A 141 6.37 12.22 11.78
C LEU A 141 5.08 11.54 12.21
N GLY A 142 3.97 11.86 11.57
CA GLY A 142 2.69 11.20 11.84
C GLY A 142 2.78 9.68 11.69
N SER A 143 3.51 9.22 10.69
CA SER A 143 3.76 7.79 10.46
C SER A 143 4.65 7.18 11.54
N ALA A 144 5.63 7.91 12.07
CA ALA A 144 6.49 7.42 13.16
C ALA A 144 5.72 7.17 14.46
N PHE A 145 4.63 7.91 14.71
CA PHE A 145 3.75 7.72 15.86
C PHE A 145 2.56 6.77 15.60
N ASN A 146 2.42 6.28 14.36
CA ASN A 146 1.30 5.44 13.95
C ASN A 146 1.74 4.01 13.68
N GLU A 147 1.27 3.06 14.49
CA GLU A 147 1.51 1.63 14.32
C GLU A 147 0.63 1.05 13.20
N LEU A 148 1.00 1.27 11.94
CA LEU A 148 0.51 0.44 10.84
C LEU A 148 1.48 -0.72 10.63
N ARG A 149 0.97 -1.96 10.56
CA ARG A 149 1.77 -3.21 10.50
C ARG A 149 2.88 -3.25 9.44
N GLU A 150 2.79 -2.40 8.42
CA GLU A 150 3.74 -2.32 7.30
C GLU A 150 4.47 -0.96 7.25
N ASN A 151 4.38 -0.17 8.32
CA ASN A 151 5.03 1.13 8.37
C ASN A 151 6.48 1.00 8.86
N PRO A 152 7.51 1.17 8.01
CA PRO A 152 8.90 1.06 8.43
C PRO A 152 9.33 2.15 9.41
N LEU A 153 8.57 3.26 9.51
CA LEU A 153 8.83 4.36 10.45
C LEU A 153 8.16 4.14 11.81
N GLY A 154 7.12 3.30 11.88
CA GLY A 154 6.37 3.04 13.12
C GLY A 154 7.18 2.22 14.13
N ASP A 155 6.97 2.53 15.40
CA ASP A 155 7.53 1.80 16.53
C ASP A 155 6.40 1.53 17.53
N ALA A 156 6.19 0.26 17.92
CA ALA A 156 5.14 -0.13 18.85
C ALA A 156 5.29 0.60 20.19
N ASP A 157 6.54 0.84 20.62
CA ASP A 157 6.83 1.53 21.88
C ASP A 157 6.52 3.04 21.82
N ARG A 158 6.34 3.59 20.62
CA ARG A 158 6.04 5.01 20.38
C ARG A 158 4.63 5.24 19.84
N PHE A 159 3.81 4.21 19.76
CA PHE A 159 2.44 4.35 19.29
C PHE A 159 1.69 5.41 20.09
N ASN A 160 1.51 6.56 19.46
CA ASN A 160 0.76 7.69 20.00
C ASN A 160 -0.12 8.28 18.91
N PRO A 161 -1.34 7.75 18.72
CA PRO A 161 -2.22 8.21 17.67
C PRO A 161 -2.69 9.66 17.84
N GLY A 162 -2.60 10.22 19.06
CA GLY A 162 -2.85 11.64 19.31
C GLY A 162 -1.80 12.53 18.65
N GLU A 163 -0.51 12.21 18.82
CA GLU A 163 0.58 12.89 18.13
C GLU A 163 0.50 12.66 16.62
N ALA A 164 0.23 11.44 16.19
CA ALA A 164 0.07 11.14 14.76
C ALA A 164 -0.99 12.05 14.10
N ILE A 165 -2.14 12.26 14.75
CA ILE A 165 -3.19 13.15 14.25
C ILE A 165 -2.68 14.60 14.13
N ILE A 166 -1.92 15.10 15.10
CA ILE A 166 -1.38 16.47 15.08
C ILE A 166 -0.53 16.66 13.82
N HIS A 167 0.43 15.78 13.58
CA HIS A 167 1.31 15.87 12.43
C HIS A 167 0.56 15.67 11.09
N PHE A 168 -0.31 14.68 10.99
CA PHE A 168 -1.13 14.50 9.78
C PHE A 168 -2.05 15.70 9.54
N SER A 169 -2.61 16.34 10.60
CA SER A 169 -3.46 17.52 10.42
C SER A 169 -2.69 18.68 9.83
N PHE A 170 -1.43 18.86 10.19
CA PHE A 170 -0.58 19.90 9.64
C PHE A 170 -0.38 19.73 8.12
N ALA A 171 -0.06 18.52 7.68
CA ALA A 171 0.05 18.22 6.25
C ALA A 171 -1.31 18.27 5.51
N ALA A 172 -2.39 17.82 6.15
CA ALA A 172 -3.74 17.83 5.57
C ALA A 172 -4.28 19.26 5.34
N VAL A 173 -3.99 20.20 6.24
CA VAL A 173 -4.34 21.63 6.06
C VAL A 173 -3.62 22.21 4.84
N LYS A 174 -2.42 21.75 4.53
CA LYS A 174 -1.68 22.14 3.31
C LYS A 174 -2.22 21.45 2.05
N GLY A 175 -3.13 20.50 2.19
CA GLY A 175 -3.77 19.78 1.07
C GLY A 175 -3.07 18.49 0.66
N ALA A 176 -2.23 17.90 1.53
CA ALA A 176 -1.60 16.61 1.29
C ALA A 176 -2.63 15.47 1.37
N PRO A 177 -2.96 14.79 0.25
CA PRO A 177 -4.03 13.78 0.25
C PRO A 177 -3.67 12.52 1.06
N GLU A 178 -2.40 12.21 1.16
CA GLU A 178 -1.88 11.12 1.98
C GLU A 178 -2.17 11.35 3.46
N ALA A 179 -1.97 12.58 3.94
CA ALA A 179 -2.29 12.95 5.32
C ALA A 179 -3.81 12.90 5.60
N GLU A 180 -4.63 13.35 4.64
CA GLU A 180 -6.09 13.22 4.72
C GLU A 180 -6.54 11.75 4.83
N TYR A 181 -5.87 10.87 4.11
CA TYR A 181 -6.13 9.43 4.19
C TYR A 181 -5.80 8.86 5.56
N PHE A 182 -4.61 9.10 6.10
CA PHE A 182 -4.21 8.60 7.41
C PHE A 182 -5.06 9.17 8.54
N MET A 183 -5.37 10.46 8.49
CA MET A 183 -6.33 11.06 9.43
C MET A 183 -7.69 10.36 9.36
N GLY A 184 -8.20 10.12 8.15
CA GLY A 184 -9.43 9.39 7.95
C GLY A 184 -9.42 8.01 8.62
N PHE A 185 -8.30 7.30 8.53
CA PHE A 185 -8.13 6.00 9.18
C PHE A 185 -8.19 6.12 10.72
N LEU A 186 -7.44 7.05 11.30
CA LEU A 186 -7.43 7.27 12.76
C LEU A 186 -8.81 7.68 13.29
N VAL A 187 -9.49 8.61 12.59
CA VAL A 187 -10.86 9.06 12.92
C VAL A 187 -11.88 7.93 12.77
N TYR A 188 -11.75 7.09 11.72
CA TYR A 188 -12.63 5.94 11.51
C TYR A 188 -12.55 4.92 12.64
N ARG A 189 -11.34 4.70 13.17
CA ARG A 189 -11.08 3.75 14.27
C ARG A 189 -11.25 4.39 15.65
N GLY A 190 -11.31 5.70 15.75
CA GLY A 190 -11.33 6.41 17.04
C GLY A 190 -9.97 6.34 17.78
N LEU A 191 -8.88 6.30 17.03
CA LEU A 191 -7.53 6.26 17.58
C LEU A 191 -7.01 7.69 17.75
N GLY A 192 -6.67 8.08 18.99
CA GLY A 192 -6.22 9.43 19.32
C GLY A 192 -7.30 10.52 19.22
N THR A 193 -8.51 10.17 18.82
CA THR A 193 -9.66 11.08 18.71
C THR A 193 -10.97 10.32 18.87
N LYS A 194 -12.09 11.06 18.99
CA LYS A 194 -13.41 10.44 18.96
C LYS A 194 -13.69 9.79 17.61
N GLN A 195 -14.21 8.58 17.63
CA GLN A 195 -14.62 7.88 16.41
C GLN A 195 -15.72 8.65 15.68
N ASP A 196 -15.49 8.94 14.39
CA ASP A 196 -16.47 9.53 13.48
C ASP A 196 -16.31 8.96 12.06
N GLN A 197 -17.11 7.95 11.76
CA GLN A 197 -17.06 7.30 10.45
C GLN A 197 -17.49 8.25 9.30
N LYS A 198 -18.39 9.20 9.56
CA LYS A 198 -18.83 10.15 8.53
C LYS A 198 -17.73 11.15 8.20
N ALA A 199 -17.05 11.68 9.22
CA ALA A 199 -15.91 12.56 9.02
C ALA A 199 -14.76 11.84 8.29
N ALA A 200 -14.45 10.60 8.66
CA ALA A 200 -13.46 9.77 8.01
C ALA A 200 -13.75 9.56 6.50
N ILE A 201 -15.00 9.23 6.17
CA ILE A 201 -15.44 9.09 4.76
C ILE A 201 -15.25 10.40 3.99
N GLN A 202 -15.48 11.55 4.59
CA GLN A 202 -15.25 12.84 3.92
C GLN A 202 -13.75 13.09 3.67
N LEU A 203 -12.88 12.79 4.65
CA LEU A 203 -11.43 12.86 4.48
C LEU A 203 -10.95 11.96 3.35
N TRP A 204 -11.40 10.71 3.29
CA TRP A 204 -11.04 9.80 2.21
C TRP A 204 -11.58 10.24 0.85
N LYS A 205 -12.80 10.82 0.79
CA LYS A 205 -13.34 11.40 -0.46
C LYS A 205 -12.47 12.54 -0.97
N LYS A 206 -11.96 13.39 -0.07
CA LYS A 206 -11.08 14.49 -0.42
C LYS A 206 -9.74 13.98 -0.93
N ALA A 207 -9.14 13.02 -0.24
CA ALA A 207 -7.90 12.36 -0.66
C ALA A 207 -8.03 11.67 -2.04
N ALA A 208 -9.11 10.91 -2.25
CA ALA A 208 -9.39 10.24 -3.52
C ALA A 208 -9.60 11.25 -4.68
N ALA A 209 -10.30 12.34 -4.44
CA ALA A 209 -10.49 13.42 -5.42
C ALA A 209 -9.18 14.13 -5.79
N SER A 210 -8.20 14.09 -4.91
CA SER A 210 -6.83 14.58 -5.14
C SER A 210 -5.90 13.54 -5.78
N GLY A 211 -6.41 12.35 -6.14
CA GLY A 211 -5.65 11.31 -6.83
C GLY A 211 -5.00 10.26 -5.92
N TYR A 212 -5.28 10.25 -4.62
CA TYR A 212 -4.77 9.22 -3.72
C TYR A 212 -5.62 7.94 -3.83
N MET A 213 -5.18 7.00 -4.68
CA MET A 213 -5.98 5.83 -5.05
C MET A 213 -6.23 4.86 -3.90
N THR A 214 -5.32 4.81 -2.90
CA THR A 214 -5.54 4.04 -1.67
C THR A 214 -6.80 4.50 -0.92
N ALA A 215 -7.09 5.80 -0.93
CA ALA A 215 -8.33 6.32 -0.36
C ALA A 215 -9.57 5.88 -1.16
N ALA A 216 -9.47 5.82 -2.49
CA ALA A 216 -10.55 5.30 -3.34
C ALA A 216 -10.77 3.80 -3.08
N LEU A 217 -9.70 3.01 -2.96
CA LEU A 217 -9.78 1.58 -2.61
C LEU A 217 -10.47 1.38 -1.26
N THR A 218 -10.06 2.14 -0.25
CA THR A 218 -10.65 2.09 1.11
C THR A 218 -12.13 2.49 1.10
N LEU A 219 -12.50 3.56 0.37
CA LEU A 219 -13.90 3.97 0.20
C LEU A 219 -14.73 2.87 -0.47
N GLY A 220 -14.20 2.30 -1.55
CA GLY A 220 -14.84 1.21 -2.26
C GLY A 220 -15.16 0.05 -1.32
N PHE A 221 -14.17 -0.37 -0.54
CA PHE A 221 -14.32 -1.44 0.46
C PHE A 221 -15.34 -1.07 1.54
N VAL A 222 -15.15 0.03 2.25
CA VAL A 222 -16.01 0.42 3.38
C VAL A 222 -17.46 0.61 2.96
N LEU A 223 -17.70 1.29 1.84
CA LEU A 223 -19.05 1.57 1.36
C LEU A 223 -19.75 0.32 0.78
N SER A 224 -19.00 -0.71 0.36
CA SER A 224 -19.58 -1.96 -0.13
C SER A 224 -20.38 -2.71 0.94
N PHE A 225 -20.05 -2.54 2.22
CA PHE A 225 -20.73 -3.16 3.36
C PHE A 225 -21.89 -2.33 3.91
N SER A 226 -22.14 -1.14 3.34
CA SER A 226 -23.27 -0.30 3.78
C SER A 226 -24.62 -1.01 3.55
N LYS A 227 -25.58 -0.74 4.45
CA LYS A 227 -26.99 -1.12 4.24
C LYS A 227 -27.69 -0.19 3.24
N ASN A 228 -27.10 0.95 2.91
CA ASN A 228 -27.65 1.96 2.03
C ASN A 228 -27.21 1.70 0.57
N GLU A 229 -28.15 1.43 -0.31
CA GLU A 229 -27.88 1.14 -1.72
C GLU A 229 -27.21 2.34 -2.47
N LYS A 230 -27.46 3.58 -2.05
CA LYS A 230 -26.77 4.74 -2.61
C LYS A 230 -25.28 4.71 -2.25
N GLU A 231 -24.95 4.38 -1.00
CA GLU A 231 -23.57 4.26 -0.54
C GLU A 231 -22.84 3.09 -1.24
N LYS A 232 -23.51 1.94 -1.43
CA LYS A 232 -22.95 0.84 -2.24
C LYS A 232 -22.63 1.28 -3.69
N LYS A 233 -23.54 2.05 -4.31
CA LYS A 233 -23.27 2.61 -5.65
C LYS A 233 -22.09 3.57 -5.68
N ASP A 234 -21.94 4.41 -4.65
CA ASP A 234 -20.79 5.27 -4.50
C ASP A 234 -19.52 4.43 -4.26
N GLY A 235 -19.58 3.39 -3.42
CA GLY A 235 -18.50 2.42 -3.22
C GLY A 235 -18.04 1.78 -4.52
N PHE A 236 -18.99 1.31 -5.34
CA PHE A 236 -18.67 0.77 -6.67
C PHE A 236 -17.91 1.77 -7.57
N LYS A 237 -18.30 3.06 -7.56
CA LYS A 237 -17.59 4.10 -8.33
C LYS A 237 -16.15 4.26 -7.86
N TYR A 238 -15.92 4.28 -6.53
CA TYR A 238 -14.56 4.39 -5.98
C TYR A 238 -13.73 3.13 -6.23
N THR A 239 -14.33 1.94 -6.12
CA THR A 239 -13.65 0.68 -6.50
C THR A 239 -13.24 0.69 -7.97
N LYS A 240 -14.11 1.16 -8.86
CA LYS A 240 -13.80 1.29 -10.29
C LYS A 240 -12.68 2.29 -10.53
N MET A 241 -12.72 3.45 -9.89
CA MET A 241 -11.67 4.46 -9.95
C MET A 241 -10.31 3.90 -9.50
N ALA A 242 -10.27 3.16 -8.39
CA ALA A 242 -9.05 2.51 -7.92
C ALA A 242 -8.56 1.42 -8.90
N ALA A 243 -9.46 0.63 -9.48
CA ALA A 243 -9.10 -0.42 -10.45
C ALA A 243 -8.54 0.16 -11.77
N GLU A 244 -8.90 1.38 -12.14
CA GLU A 244 -8.35 2.09 -13.32
C GLU A 244 -6.86 2.43 -13.14
N SER A 245 -6.32 2.49 -11.91
CA SER A 245 -4.88 2.62 -11.67
C SER A 245 -4.11 1.32 -11.92
N GLY A 246 -4.81 0.21 -12.10
CA GLY A 246 -4.19 -1.10 -12.31
C GLY A 246 -3.82 -1.84 -11.02
N ASP A 247 -4.22 -1.36 -9.85
CA ASP A 247 -4.02 -2.06 -8.58
C ASP A 247 -4.75 -3.42 -8.57
N PRO A 248 -4.06 -4.55 -8.34
CA PRO A 248 -4.66 -5.89 -8.38
C PRO A 248 -5.72 -6.09 -7.30
N THR A 249 -5.60 -5.45 -6.13
CA THR A 249 -6.61 -5.51 -5.07
C THR A 249 -7.89 -4.79 -5.49
N ALA A 250 -7.74 -3.63 -6.11
CA ALA A 250 -8.88 -2.88 -6.64
C ALA A 250 -9.57 -3.63 -7.80
N GLU A 251 -8.80 -4.25 -8.69
CA GLU A 251 -9.34 -5.10 -9.77
C GLU A 251 -10.11 -6.29 -9.19
N GLY A 252 -9.58 -6.98 -8.17
CA GLY A 252 -10.26 -8.07 -7.46
C GLY A 252 -11.55 -7.61 -6.77
N ASN A 253 -11.52 -6.45 -6.11
CA ASN A 253 -12.71 -5.86 -5.49
C ASN A 253 -13.76 -5.46 -6.53
N LEU A 254 -13.34 -4.95 -7.69
CA LEU A 254 -14.25 -4.62 -8.78
C LEU A 254 -14.89 -5.90 -9.37
N ALA A 255 -14.12 -6.99 -9.48
CA ALA A 255 -14.64 -8.29 -9.85
C ALA A 255 -15.71 -8.79 -8.85
N ASN A 256 -15.46 -8.64 -7.53
CA ASN A 256 -16.44 -8.93 -6.48
C ASN A 256 -17.73 -8.12 -6.67
N CYS A 257 -17.61 -6.81 -6.96
CA CYS A 257 -18.79 -5.97 -7.20
C CYS A 257 -19.64 -6.50 -8.37
N TYR A 258 -19.04 -6.90 -9.47
CA TYR A 258 -19.76 -7.48 -10.60
C TYR A 258 -20.30 -8.89 -10.31
N TYR A 259 -19.57 -9.72 -9.56
CA TYR A 259 -19.99 -11.09 -9.23
C TYR A 259 -21.21 -11.10 -8.30
N TYR A 260 -21.17 -10.31 -7.22
CA TYR A 260 -22.26 -10.23 -6.24
C TYR A 260 -23.34 -9.21 -6.61
N GLY A 261 -23.07 -8.26 -7.48
CA GLY A 261 -23.97 -7.15 -7.82
C GLY A 261 -23.95 -6.04 -6.76
N THR A 262 -22.82 -5.83 -6.07
CA THR A 262 -22.70 -4.81 -5.02
C THR A 262 -22.54 -3.42 -5.64
N GLY A 263 -23.53 -2.57 -5.45
CA GLY A 263 -23.57 -1.21 -6.01
C GLY A 263 -23.71 -1.15 -7.54
N THR A 264 -23.81 -2.28 -8.22
CA THR A 264 -23.99 -2.43 -9.67
C THR A 264 -24.86 -3.64 -9.98
N ARG A 265 -25.19 -3.87 -11.24
CA ARG A 265 -25.83 -5.12 -11.67
C ARG A 265 -24.80 -6.24 -11.74
N LYS A 266 -25.23 -7.46 -11.41
CA LYS A 266 -24.39 -8.66 -11.62
C LYS A 266 -23.99 -8.79 -13.07
N ASP A 267 -22.69 -9.00 -13.31
CA ASP A 267 -22.14 -9.27 -14.63
C ASP A 267 -21.00 -10.30 -14.49
N ARG A 268 -21.32 -11.58 -14.68
CA ARG A 268 -20.35 -12.68 -14.59
C ARG A 268 -19.21 -12.57 -15.60
N ARG A 269 -19.45 -11.95 -16.76
CA ARG A 269 -18.42 -11.79 -17.79
C ARG A 269 -17.37 -10.76 -17.31
N LEU A 270 -17.82 -9.61 -16.80
CA LEU A 270 -16.92 -8.60 -16.25
C LEU A 270 -16.22 -9.09 -14.96
N ALA A 271 -16.93 -9.80 -14.09
CA ALA A 271 -16.33 -10.42 -12.91
C ALA A 271 -15.15 -11.32 -13.30
N ARG A 272 -15.36 -12.23 -14.27
CA ARG A 272 -14.30 -13.12 -14.75
C ARG A 272 -13.11 -12.36 -15.36
N LEU A 273 -13.40 -11.30 -16.13
CA LEU A 273 -12.36 -10.46 -16.73
C LEU A 273 -11.45 -9.83 -15.67
N TYR A 274 -12.05 -9.22 -14.64
CA TYR A 274 -11.29 -8.53 -13.59
C TYR A 274 -10.61 -9.49 -12.62
N TYR A 275 -11.23 -10.62 -12.26
CA TYR A 275 -10.53 -11.66 -11.50
C TYR A 275 -9.31 -12.18 -12.26
N LYS A 276 -9.43 -12.41 -13.59
CA LYS A 276 -8.31 -12.84 -14.40
C LYS A 276 -7.18 -11.82 -14.40
N LYS A 277 -7.48 -10.52 -14.59
CA LYS A 277 -6.48 -9.45 -14.54
C LYS A 277 -5.74 -9.41 -13.20
N ALA A 278 -6.47 -9.45 -12.09
CA ALA A 278 -5.88 -9.44 -10.75
C ALA A 278 -5.03 -10.69 -10.49
N ALA A 279 -5.50 -11.87 -10.92
CA ALA A 279 -4.77 -13.13 -10.81
C ALA A 279 -3.46 -13.13 -11.62
N GLU A 280 -3.46 -12.55 -12.83
CA GLU A 280 -2.26 -12.39 -13.67
C GLU A 280 -1.20 -11.49 -13.02
N LYS A 281 -1.60 -10.62 -12.09
CA LYS A 281 -0.73 -9.77 -11.26
C LYS A 281 -0.38 -10.41 -9.90
N GLY A 282 -0.65 -11.71 -9.73
CA GLY A 282 -0.29 -12.46 -8.52
C GLY A 282 -1.30 -12.42 -7.38
N MET A 283 -2.53 -11.89 -7.60
CA MET A 283 -3.54 -11.91 -6.55
C MET A 283 -4.21 -13.29 -6.44
N GLU A 284 -3.70 -14.14 -5.54
CA GLU A 284 -4.13 -15.51 -5.36
C GLU A 284 -5.62 -15.64 -4.97
N SER A 285 -6.15 -14.69 -4.19
CA SER A 285 -7.57 -14.66 -3.86
C SER A 285 -8.46 -14.50 -5.10
N SER A 286 -8.01 -13.70 -6.07
CA SER A 286 -8.69 -13.53 -7.36
C SER A 286 -8.53 -14.75 -8.26
N ALA A 287 -7.38 -15.40 -8.23
CA ALA A 287 -7.18 -16.70 -8.93
C ALA A 287 -8.15 -17.74 -8.39
N MET A 288 -8.25 -17.87 -7.06
CA MET A 288 -9.20 -18.79 -6.41
C MET A 288 -10.64 -18.50 -6.83
N GLN A 289 -11.09 -17.23 -6.80
CA GLN A 289 -12.46 -16.87 -7.21
C GLN A 289 -12.70 -17.16 -8.71
N LEU A 290 -11.70 -16.99 -9.57
CA LEU A 290 -11.76 -17.37 -10.97
C LEU A 290 -11.96 -18.90 -11.12
N GLY A 291 -11.23 -19.69 -10.32
CA GLY A 291 -11.40 -21.14 -10.24
C GLY A 291 -12.82 -21.54 -9.83
N VAL A 292 -13.37 -20.89 -8.78
CA VAL A 292 -14.76 -21.09 -8.33
C VAL A 292 -15.74 -20.81 -9.47
N MET A 293 -15.56 -19.71 -10.21
CA MET A 293 -16.43 -19.38 -11.34
C MET A 293 -16.36 -20.42 -12.46
N TYR A 294 -15.20 -21.02 -12.72
CA TYR A 294 -15.10 -22.12 -13.69
C TYR A 294 -15.77 -23.39 -13.20
N HIS A 295 -15.64 -23.71 -11.92
CA HIS A 295 -16.34 -24.84 -11.30
C HIS A 295 -17.87 -24.68 -11.39
N GLU A 296 -18.39 -23.51 -11.02
CA GLU A 296 -19.82 -23.17 -11.16
C GLU A 296 -20.34 -23.26 -12.61
N ASP A 297 -19.48 -23.04 -13.59
CA ASP A 297 -19.80 -23.19 -15.02
C ASP A 297 -19.64 -24.65 -15.51
N GLY A 298 -19.32 -25.63 -14.63
CA GLY A 298 -19.07 -27.04 -14.98
C GLY A 298 -17.77 -27.26 -15.75
N LYS A 299 -16.82 -26.33 -15.65
CA LYS A 299 -15.50 -26.41 -16.32
C LYS A 299 -14.43 -26.84 -15.32
N ASP A 300 -14.64 -28.02 -14.74
CA ASP A 300 -13.84 -28.50 -13.62
C ASP A 300 -12.36 -28.68 -13.94
N ASP A 301 -12.01 -29.09 -15.17
CA ASP A 301 -10.59 -29.17 -15.58
C ASP A 301 -9.87 -27.83 -15.46
N LYS A 302 -10.52 -26.72 -15.86
CA LYS A 302 -9.95 -25.38 -15.74
C LYS A 302 -9.90 -24.90 -14.30
N ALA A 303 -10.94 -25.21 -13.51
CA ALA A 303 -10.99 -24.90 -12.10
C ALA A 303 -9.84 -25.60 -11.35
N PHE A 304 -9.66 -26.90 -11.59
CA PHE A 304 -8.59 -27.70 -11.01
C PHE A 304 -7.20 -27.11 -11.28
N GLU A 305 -6.89 -26.79 -12.53
CA GLU A 305 -5.58 -26.20 -12.89
C GLU A 305 -5.33 -24.86 -12.18
N ILE A 306 -6.36 -24.02 -12.05
CA ILE A 306 -6.24 -22.74 -11.35
C ILE A 306 -6.04 -22.96 -9.85
N PHE A 307 -6.84 -23.82 -9.22
CA PHE A 307 -6.69 -24.15 -7.80
C PHE A 307 -5.33 -24.77 -7.51
N ARG A 308 -4.86 -25.68 -8.38
CA ARG A 308 -3.55 -26.30 -8.24
C ARG A 308 -2.43 -25.28 -8.25
N LYS A 309 -2.39 -24.38 -9.25
CA LYS A 309 -1.36 -23.35 -9.36
C LYS A 309 -1.37 -22.42 -8.15
N SER A 310 -2.54 -21.97 -7.72
CA SER A 310 -2.67 -21.07 -6.56
C SER A 310 -2.33 -21.76 -5.24
N ALA A 311 -2.66 -23.06 -5.09
CA ALA A 311 -2.27 -23.86 -3.93
C ALA A 311 -0.75 -24.11 -3.89
N GLU A 312 -0.11 -24.37 -5.02
CA GLU A 312 1.34 -24.49 -5.15
C GLU A 312 2.06 -23.18 -4.75
N ASN A 313 1.46 -22.03 -5.05
CA ASN A 313 1.92 -20.71 -4.61
C ASN A 313 1.68 -20.44 -3.10
N GLY A 314 1.09 -21.38 -2.39
CA GLY A 314 0.93 -21.31 -0.93
C GLY A 314 -0.37 -20.68 -0.44
N TYR A 315 -1.38 -20.47 -1.29
CA TYR A 315 -2.65 -19.85 -0.87
C TYR A 315 -3.58 -20.88 -0.19
N PRO A 316 -3.86 -20.76 1.14
CA PRO A 316 -4.56 -21.82 1.89
C PRO A 316 -5.98 -22.11 1.38
N ALA A 317 -6.76 -21.08 1.02
CA ALA A 317 -8.12 -21.30 0.51
C ALA A 317 -8.14 -22.07 -0.82
N SER A 318 -7.13 -21.89 -1.69
CA SER A 318 -6.99 -22.68 -2.91
C SER A 318 -6.58 -24.12 -2.61
N MET A 319 -5.80 -24.38 -1.56
CA MET A 319 -5.49 -25.74 -1.11
C MET A 319 -6.76 -26.47 -0.68
N GLY A 320 -7.68 -25.78 0.01
CA GLY A 320 -8.99 -26.34 0.37
C GLY A 320 -9.84 -26.73 -0.86
N TRP A 321 -9.89 -25.85 -1.86
CA TRP A 321 -10.58 -26.15 -3.14
C TRP A 321 -9.91 -27.27 -3.92
N LEU A 322 -8.58 -27.31 -3.97
CA LEU A 322 -7.83 -28.39 -4.61
C LEU A 322 -8.08 -29.74 -3.93
N ALA A 323 -8.14 -29.74 -2.60
CA ALA A 323 -8.51 -30.92 -1.85
C ALA A 323 -9.93 -31.41 -2.17
N ALA A 324 -10.89 -30.49 -2.30
CA ALA A 324 -12.25 -30.80 -2.74
C ALA A 324 -12.28 -31.38 -4.15
N CYS A 325 -11.42 -30.91 -5.06
CA CYS A 325 -11.28 -31.47 -6.39
C CYS A 325 -10.80 -32.94 -6.33
N TYR A 326 -9.78 -33.25 -5.54
CA TYR A 326 -9.32 -34.62 -5.35
C TYR A 326 -10.33 -35.52 -4.63
N GLU A 327 -11.06 -35.01 -3.63
CA GLU A 327 -12.06 -35.82 -2.91
C GLU A 327 -13.25 -36.20 -3.82
N ASN A 328 -13.70 -35.25 -4.66
CA ASN A 328 -14.90 -35.44 -5.46
C ASN A 328 -14.66 -35.80 -6.93
N GLY A 329 -13.41 -35.67 -7.40
CA GLY A 329 -13.06 -35.91 -8.79
C GLY A 329 -13.41 -34.74 -9.72
N TYR A 330 -13.37 -33.50 -9.24
CA TYR A 330 -13.62 -32.31 -10.06
C TYR A 330 -12.38 -31.97 -10.90
N GLY A 331 -12.43 -32.23 -12.20
CA GLY A 331 -11.32 -31.96 -13.10
C GLY A 331 -10.07 -32.84 -12.89
N THR A 332 -10.18 -33.91 -12.09
CA THR A 332 -9.12 -34.87 -11.80
C THR A 332 -9.71 -36.22 -11.37
N GLU A 333 -8.91 -37.25 -11.30
CA GLU A 333 -9.30 -38.52 -10.68
C GLU A 333 -9.41 -38.34 -9.17
N ARG A 334 -10.35 -39.07 -8.53
CA ARG A 334 -10.50 -39.07 -7.08
C ARG A 334 -9.26 -39.61 -6.42
N ASN A 335 -8.73 -38.87 -5.46
CA ASN A 335 -7.54 -39.25 -4.70
C ASN A 335 -7.60 -38.71 -3.26
N ARG A 336 -8.05 -39.56 -2.33
CA ARG A 336 -8.21 -39.18 -0.92
C ARG A 336 -6.90 -38.82 -0.22
N GLU A 337 -5.80 -39.46 -0.60
CA GLU A 337 -4.50 -39.16 -0.03
C GLU A 337 -4.05 -37.73 -0.42
N MET A 338 -4.24 -37.35 -1.67
CA MET A 338 -3.97 -35.99 -2.12
C MET A 338 -4.92 -34.96 -1.48
N ALA A 339 -6.19 -35.30 -1.31
CA ALA A 339 -7.13 -34.43 -0.61
C ALA A 339 -6.67 -34.16 0.83
N LYS A 340 -6.32 -35.23 1.56
CA LYS A 340 -5.78 -35.14 2.93
C LYS A 340 -4.48 -34.35 3.00
N PHE A 341 -3.56 -34.57 2.05
CA PHE A 341 -2.29 -33.82 1.95
C PHE A 341 -2.51 -32.31 1.85
N TRP A 342 -3.37 -31.88 0.93
CA TRP A 342 -3.61 -30.45 0.74
C TRP A 342 -4.38 -29.81 1.89
N LEU A 343 -5.34 -30.52 2.50
CA LEU A 343 -6.02 -30.04 3.72
C LEU A 343 -5.05 -29.90 4.90
N THR A 344 -4.13 -30.86 5.08
CA THR A 344 -3.12 -30.78 6.14
C THR A 344 -2.25 -29.53 5.95
N ARG A 345 -1.79 -29.29 4.72
CA ARG A 345 -0.96 -28.13 4.39
C ARG A 345 -1.71 -26.81 4.60
N ALA A 346 -3.00 -26.73 4.24
CA ALA A 346 -3.82 -25.55 4.52
C ALA A 346 -4.02 -25.32 6.02
N ALA A 347 -4.26 -26.39 6.78
CA ALA A 347 -4.43 -26.35 8.24
C ALA A 347 -3.15 -25.88 8.96
N ASP A 348 -1.97 -26.33 8.51
CA ASP A 348 -0.66 -25.91 9.02
C ASP A 348 -0.42 -24.42 8.78
N LEU A 349 -0.99 -23.87 7.72
CA LEU A 349 -0.99 -22.42 7.42
C LEU A 349 -2.10 -21.65 8.15
N GLY A 350 -2.85 -22.31 9.03
CA GLY A 350 -3.84 -21.67 9.90
C GLY A 350 -5.26 -21.63 9.33
N ASP A 351 -5.55 -22.33 8.23
CA ASP A 351 -6.92 -22.39 7.65
C ASP A 351 -7.86 -23.20 8.55
N GLU A 352 -8.82 -22.55 9.19
CA GLU A 352 -9.75 -23.17 10.14
C GLU A 352 -10.76 -24.10 9.47
N ASP A 353 -11.10 -23.85 8.21
CA ASP A 353 -12.04 -24.70 7.48
C ASP A 353 -11.34 -25.99 7.03
N ALA A 354 -10.06 -25.93 6.69
CA ALA A 354 -9.24 -27.11 6.45
C ALA A 354 -9.06 -27.96 7.72
N LYS A 355 -8.86 -27.34 8.89
CA LYS A 355 -8.80 -28.07 10.18
C LYS A 355 -10.09 -28.84 10.46
N LYS A 356 -11.25 -28.19 10.24
CA LYS A 356 -12.57 -28.85 10.40
C LYS A 356 -12.75 -30.00 9.40
N ALA A 357 -12.38 -29.77 8.13
CA ALA A 357 -12.49 -30.80 7.09
C ALA A 357 -11.63 -32.02 7.42
N LEU A 358 -10.39 -31.84 7.89
CA LEU A 358 -9.51 -32.93 8.34
C LEU A 358 -10.11 -33.74 9.48
N SER A 359 -10.75 -33.10 10.46
CA SER A 359 -11.39 -33.81 11.59
C SER A 359 -12.51 -34.74 11.13
N ILE A 360 -13.26 -34.32 10.10
CA ILE A 360 -14.35 -35.10 9.51
C ILE A 360 -13.79 -36.32 8.75
N ILE A 361 -12.77 -36.11 7.92
CA ILE A 361 -12.15 -37.18 7.12
C ILE A 361 -11.43 -38.20 8.02
N SER A 362 -10.80 -37.73 9.12
CA SER A 362 -10.08 -38.59 10.06
C SER A 362 -10.99 -39.33 11.07
N GLY A 363 -12.19 -38.80 11.33
CA GLY A 363 -13.18 -39.40 12.25
C GLY A 363 -14.10 -40.45 11.62
N ASN A 364 -14.08 -40.59 10.28
CA ASN A 364 -14.90 -41.54 9.50
C ASN A 364 -14.06 -42.70 8.93
N GLY A 365 -12.91 -43.02 9.54
CA GLY A 365 -12.05 -44.17 9.23
C GLY A 365 -12.16 -45.32 10.21
#